data_cab79956331d0df917c071330ea6984f
#
_entry.id   cab79956331d0df917c071330ea6984f
#
_cell.length_a   1.000
_cell.length_b   1.000
_cell.length_c   1.000
_cell.angle_alpha   90.00
_cell.angle_beta   90.00
_cell.angle_gamma   90.00
#
_symmetry.space_group_name_H-M   'P 1'
#
loop_
_entity.id
_entity.type
_entity.pdbx_description
1 polymer ?
#
loop_
_entity_poly.entity_id
_entity_poly.type
_entity_poly.pdbx_seq_one_letter_code
_entity_poly.pdbx_strand_id
1 'polypeptide(L)'
;MESDMNKKHLLAAILATLSLNTFAAAPDSTAADKEAAPSQWHIIGETENRGLRYLYIEMPRPKNRTGFIAQIGEIHAAEPDAWLIILDDDEKIAEVLASNSSGDMSRFPAAWMKEHLLGTTALMLDPKTGTRQWVLHEGAARSDSIATLACIEGKGGCTQ
;
A
#
# COMPACT_ATOMS: atom_id res chain seq x y z
N MET A 1 -41.32 -18.86 -41.84
CA MET A 1 -42.24 -19.67 -41.03
C MET A 1 -42.17 -19.02 -39.67
N GLU A 2 -42.94 -17.93 -39.42
CA GLU A 2 -44.33 -17.95 -38.97
C GLU A 2 -44.47 -18.90 -37.79
N SER A 3 -44.88 -18.51 -36.61
CA SER A 3 -46.17 -17.93 -36.19
C SER A 3 -46.06 -17.58 -34.71
N ASP A 4 -46.44 -16.56 -34.23
CA ASP A 4 -47.69 -15.89 -33.88
C ASP A 4 -47.95 -15.88 -32.39
N MET A 5 -48.01 -14.64 -31.93
CA MET A 5 -48.99 -13.98 -31.07
C MET A 5 -49.89 -14.87 -30.15
N ASN A 6 -49.87 -14.56 -28.86
CA ASN A 6 -51.18 -14.30 -28.27
C ASN A 6 -51.13 -13.34 -27.06
N LYS A 7 -51.77 -12.18 -27.29
CA LYS A 7 -52.27 -11.26 -26.27
C LYS A 7 -53.46 -11.89 -25.54
N LYS A 8 -53.62 -11.70 -24.26
CA LYS A 8 -54.93 -11.32 -23.66
C LYS A 8 -54.78 -10.80 -22.24
N HIS A 9 -55.30 -9.59 -22.16
CA HIS A 9 -55.70 -8.82 -20.99
C HIS A 9 -56.42 -9.63 -19.92
N LEU A 10 -56.26 -9.30 -18.64
CA LEU A 10 -57.41 -9.01 -17.78
C LEU A 10 -57.03 -8.08 -16.62
N LEU A 11 -57.81 -7.00 -16.52
CA LEU A 11 -57.91 -6.06 -15.42
C LEU A 11 -58.69 -6.72 -14.26
N ALA A 12 -58.40 -6.32 -13.03
CA ALA A 12 -59.26 -6.02 -11.87
C ALA A 12 -58.52 -6.36 -10.59
N ALA A 13 -58.58 -5.69 -9.51
CA ALA A 13 -59.35 -4.69 -8.85
C ALA A 13 -58.66 -4.35 -7.52
N ILE A 14 -58.82 -3.14 -7.12
CA ILE A 14 -58.43 -2.45 -5.90
C ILE A 14 -58.92 -3.18 -4.65
N LEU A 15 -58.10 -3.32 -3.63
CA LEU A 15 -58.52 -3.32 -2.21
C LEU A 15 -57.43 -2.64 -1.36
N ALA A 16 -57.80 -1.46 -0.88
CA ALA A 16 -57.01 -0.72 0.12
C ALA A 16 -57.22 -1.38 1.50
N THR A 17 -56.12 -1.79 2.11
CA THR A 17 -56.11 -2.05 3.55
C THR A 17 -55.01 -1.13 4.15
N LEU A 18 -55.51 -0.11 4.86
CA LEU A 18 -54.69 0.66 5.80
C LEU A 18 -54.23 -0.29 6.92
N SER A 19 -52.96 -0.60 6.95
CA SER A 19 -52.31 -1.16 8.13
C SER A 19 -51.45 -0.07 8.77
N LEU A 20 -51.91 0.44 9.91
CA LEU A 20 -51.07 1.21 10.82
C LEU A 20 -49.95 0.25 11.31
N ASN A 21 -48.75 0.44 10.80
CA ASN A 21 -47.55 -0.15 11.39
C ASN A 21 -46.88 0.90 12.27
N THR A 22 -46.97 0.65 13.54
CA THR A 22 -46.18 1.23 14.63
C THR A 22 -44.71 1.35 14.24
N PHE A 23 -44.24 2.59 14.30
CA PHE A 23 -42.80 2.91 14.24
C PHE A 23 -42.09 2.25 15.42
N ALA A 24 -41.47 1.11 15.18
CA ALA A 24 -40.38 0.64 16.03
C ALA A 24 -39.12 1.35 15.55
N ALA A 25 -38.60 2.25 16.39
CA ALA A 25 -37.31 2.91 16.18
C ALA A 25 -36.21 1.84 16.06
N ALA A 26 -35.70 1.63 14.88
CA ALA A 26 -34.47 0.88 14.69
C ALA A 26 -33.29 1.70 15.29
N PRO A 27 -32.38 1.03 16.01
CA PRO A 27 -31.18 1.74 16.48
C PRO A 27 -30.38 2.21 15.27
N ASP A 28 -30.12 3.50 15.28
CA ASP A 28 -29.30 4.24 14.33
C ASP A 28 -27.88 3.65 14.35
N SER A 29 -27.62 2.68 13.49
CA SER A 29 -26.27 2.21 13.19
C SER A 29 -25.62 3.23 12.27
N THR A 30 -25.29 4.37 12.80
CA THR A 30 -24.24 5.23 12.22
C THR A 30 -22.93 4.46 12.37
N ALA A 31 -22.68 3.53 11.44
CA ALA A 31 -21.33 3.18 11.07
C ALA A 31 -20.74 4.48 10.52
N ALA A 32 -20.08 5.24 11.40
CA ALA A 32 -19.23 6.32 10.98
C ALA A 32 -18.21 5.70 10.00
N ASP A 33 -18.39 5.95 8.71
CA ASP A 33 -17.31 5.86 7.74
C ASP A 33 -16.17 6.67 8.34
N LYS A 34 -15.24 5.95 8.95
CA LYS A 34 -13.98 6.51 9.39
C LYS A 34 -13.24 6.82 8.10
N GLU A 35 -13.51 8.01 7.56
CA GLU A 35 -12.74 8.59 6.46
C GLU A 35 -11.28 8.41 6.84
N ALA A 36 -10.63 7.48 6.15
CA ALA A 36 -9.22 7.20 6.37
C ALA A 36 -8.50 8.51 6.17
N ALA A 37 -7.84 9.00 7.22
CA ALA A 37 -7.03 10.20 7.10
C ALA A 37 -6.12 10.01 5.88
N PRO A 38 -5.99 11.03 4.98
CA PRO A 38 -5.20 10.89 3.77
C PRO A 38 -3.83 10.34 4.15
N SER A 39 -3.42 9.31 3.43
CA SER A 39 -2.11 8.69 3.66
C SER A 39 -1.06 9.78 3.61
N GLN A 40 -0.30 9.94 4.69
CA GLN A 40 0.75 10.98 4.79
C GLN A 40 2.00 10.59 3.99
N TRP A 41 1.88 9.68 3.03
CA TRP A 41 2.97 9.23 2.18
C TRP A 41 2.53 9.19 0.71
N HIS A 42 3.47 9.34 -0.19
CA HIS A 42 3.24 9.23 -1.63
C HIS A 42 4.47 8.69 -2.37
N ILE A 43 4.23 8.07 -3.52
CA ILE A 43 5.29 7.57 -4.38
C ILE A 43 5.84 8.76 -5.17
N ILE A 44 7.14 9.05 -5.01
CA ILE A 44 7.85 10.13 -5.69
C ILE A 44 8.74 9.62 -6.83
N GLY A 45 8.91 8.30 -6.95
CA GLY A 45 9.67 7.71 -8.04
C GLY A 45 9.62 6.19 -8.04
N GLU A 46 9.94 5.64 -9.19
CA GLU A 46 10.03 4.19 -9.40
C GLU A 46 11.21 3.88 -10.33
N THR A 47 11.92 2.81 -10.02
CA THR A 47 12.95 2.23 -10.92
C THR A 47 12.85 0.71 -10.91
N GLU A 48 13.30 0.10 -12.00
CA GLU A 48 13.47 -1.34 -12.08
C GLU A 48 14.94 -1.67 -12.34
N ASN A 49 15.49 -2.58 -11.58
CA ASN A 49 16.84 -3.07 -11.78
C ASN A 49 16.88 -4.58 -11.61
N ARG A 50 17.30 -5.30 -12.65
CA ARG A 50 17.41 -6.77 -12.69
C ARG A 50 16.11 -7.48 -12.29
N GLY A 51 14.96 -6.96 -12.72
CA GLY A 51 13.65 -7.49 -12.38
C GLY A 51 13.19 -7.20 -10.95
N LEU A 52 13.90 -6.35 -10.21
CA LEU A 52 13.49 -5.86 -8.90
C LEU A 52 12.92 -4.46 -9.04
N ARG A 53 11.72 -4.28 -8.54
CA ARG A 53 11.00 -3.00 -8.53
C ARG A 53 11.34 -2.23 -7.27
N TYR A 54 11.77 -0.98 -7.43
CA TYR A 54 12.11 -0.08 -6.33
C TYR A 54 11.14 1.10 -6.34
N LEU A 55 10.49 1.34 -5.22
CA LEU A 55 9.63 2.50 -5.00
C LEU A 55 10.30 3.48 -4.05
N TYR A 56 10.35 4.73 -4.46
CA TYR A 56 10.79 5.85 -3.64
C TYR A 56 9.55 6.48 -3.03
N ILE A 57 9.48 6.47 -1.72
CA ILE A 57 8.35 6.92 -0.94
C ILE A 57 8.77 8.15 -0.16
N GLU A 58 8.04 9.25 -0.32
CA GLU A 58 8.16 10.40 0.57
C GLU A 58 7.11 10.30 1.68
N MET A 59 7.55 10.55 2.91
CA MET A 59 6.70 10.66 4.08
C MET A 59 7.33 11.57 5.13
N PRO A 60 6.51 12.26 5.94
CA PRO A 60 7.04 13.05 7.06
C PRO A 60 7.88 12.19 8.00
N ARG A 61 8.98 12.76 8.51
CA ARG A 61 9.84 12.07 9.48
C ARG A 61 9.01 11.58 10.67
N PRO A 62 9.01 10.28 10.97
CA PRO A 62 8.17 9.70 12.01
C PRO A 62 8.60 10.19 13.40
N LYS A 63 7.62 10.39 14.30
CA LYS A 63 7.87 10.82 15.66
C LYS A 63 8.51 9.75 16.54
N ASN A 64 8.30 8.49 16.18
CA ASN A 64 8.84 7.33 16.91
C ASN A 64 8.92 6.10 16.01
N ARG A 65 9.74 5.14 16.42
CA ARG A 65 10.01 3.91 15.66
C ARG A 65 8.75 3.05 15.46
N THR A 66 7.89 2.95 16.47
CA THR A 66 6.66 2.13 16.38
C THR A 66 5.72 2.64 15.29
N GLY A 67 5.50 3.96 15.24
CA GLY A 67 4.71 4.60 14.20
C GLY A 67 5.34 4.43 12.81
N PHE A 68 6.67 4.52 12.72
CA PHE A 68 7.39 4.27 11.48
C PHE A 68 7.17 2.85 10.96
N ILE A 69 7.38 1.84 11.82
CA ILE A 69 7.19 0.44 11.45
C ILE A 69 5.73 0.18 10.99
N ALA A 70 4.75 0.74 11.70
CA ALA A 70 3.34 0.59 11.34
C ALA A 70 3.03 1.17 9.95
N GLN A 71 3.49 2.39 9.66
CA GLN A 71 3.30 3.04 8.36
C GLN A 71 3.97 2.25 7.23
N ILE A 72 5.22 1.79 7.44
CA ILE A 72 5.89 0.97 6.42
C ILE A 72 5.21 -0.38 6.22
N GLY A 73 4.64 -0.96 7.28
CA GLY A 73 3.81 -2.17 7.17
C GLY A 73 2.58 -1.96 6.27
N GLU A 74 1.92 -0.81 6.37
CA GLU A 74 0.77 -0.44 5.52
C GLU A 74 1.20 -0.25 4.05
N ILE A 75 2.32 0.47 3.82
CA ILE A 75 2.86 0.68 2.47
C ILE A 75 3.27 -0.66 1.85
N HIS A 76 3.97 -1.50 2.60
CA HIS A 76 4.38 -2.82 2.12
C HIS A 76 3.18 -3.73 1.82
N ALA A 77 2.10 -3.63 2.60
CA ALA A 77 0.88 -4.37 2.32
C ALA A 77 0.20 -3.93 1.00
N ALA A 78 0.31 -2.65 0.65
CA ALA A 78 -0.18 -2.12 -0.62
C ALA A 78 0.74 -2.48 -1.80
N GLU A 79 2.07 -2.53 -1.57
CA GLU A 79 3.12 -2.72 -2.57
C GLU A 79 4.05 -3.90 -2.18
N PRO A 80 3.53 -5.13 -2.08
CA PRO A 80 4.25 -6.26 -1.46
C PRO A 80 5.45 -6.78 -2.27
N ASP A 81 5.49 -6.49 -3.57
CA ASP A 81 6.55 -6.93 -4.49
C ASP A 81 7.67 -5.89 -4.65
N ALA A 82 7.53 -4.73 -4.02
CA ALA A 82 8.47 -3.63 -4.18
C ALA A 82 9.47 -3.51 -3.04
N TRP A 83 10.70 -3.17 -3.40
CA TRP A 83 11.70 -2.67 -2.47
C TRP A 83 11.42 -1.20 -2.21
N LEU A 84 11.18 -0.85 -0.94
CA LEU A 84 10.84 0.51 -0.55
C LEU A 84 12.12 1.26 -0.16
N ILE A 85 12.25 2.48 -0.66
CA ILE A 85 13.26 3.46 -0.28
C ILE A 85 12.49 4.66 0.29
N ILE A 86 12.56 4.85 1.59
CA ILE A 86 11.73 5.79 2.34
C ILE A 86 12.54 7.05 2.65
N LEU A 87 12.00 8.20 2.24
CA LEU A 87 12.64 9.50 2.31
C LEU A 87 11.72 10.50 3.05
N ASP A 88 12.27 11.56 3.61
CA ASP A 88 11.50 12.67 4.17
C ASP A 88 11.60 13.97 3.34
N ASP A 89 12.17 13.87 2.14
CA ASP A 89 12.37 14.97 1.21
C ASP A 89 12.47 14.43 -0.21
N ASP A 90 12.00 15.18 -1.22
CA ASP A 90 11.99 14.78 -2.63
C ASP A 90 12.88 15.68 -3.53
N GLU A 91 13.54 16.71 -2.97
CA GLU A 91 14.25 17.74 -3.74
C GLU A 91 15.20 17.18 -4.80
N LYS A 92 15.90 16.07 -4.49
CA LYS A 92 16.91 15.48 -5.39
C LYS A 92 16.53 14.12 -5.95
N ILE A 93 15.27 13.76 -5.87
CA ILE A 93 14.82 12.45 -6.38
C ILE A 93 15.10 12.27 -7.88
N ALA A 94 14.95 13.33 -8.68
CA ALA A 94 15.23 13.27 -10.10
C ALA A 94 16.70 12.88 -10.41
N GLU A 95 17.66 13.39 -9.62
CA GLU A 95 19.07 13.03 -9.74
C GLU A 95 19.33 11.58 -9.35
N VAL A 96 18.65 11.09 -8.30
CA VAL A 96 18.71 9.69 -7.86
C VAL A 96 18.21 8.76 -8.96
N LEU A 97 17.02 9.05 -9.50
CA LEU A 97 16.40 8.24 -10.55
C LEU A 97 17.24 8.22 -11.82
N ALA A 98 17.76 9.38 -12.23
CA ALA A 98 18.64 9.49 -13.39
C ALA A 98 19.93 8.68 -13.22
N SER A 99 20.57 8.75 -12.05
CA SER A 99 21.78 7.98 -11.74
C SER A 99 21.53 6.48 -11.74
N ASN A 100 20.42 6.03 -11.15
CA ASN A 100 20.06 4.62 -11.11
C ASN A 100 19.69 4.08 -12.50
N SER A 101 19.02 4.87 -13.32
CA SER A 101 18.62 4.46 -14.67
C SER A 101 19.82 4.41 -15.65
N SER A 102 20.75 5.36 -15.54
CA SER A 102 21.94 5.42 -16.41
C SER A 102 23.08 4.53 -15.93
N GLY A 103 23.10 4.18 -14.65
CA GLY A 103 24.26 3.55 -13.99
C GLY A 103 25.43 4.53 -13.74
N ASP A 104 25.30 5.80 -14.11
CA ASP A 104 26.30 6.84 -13.84
C ASP A 104 26.08 7.44 -12.45
N MET A 105 26.90 7.01 -11.50
CA MET A 105 26.84 7.48 -10.12
C MET A 105 27.60 8.78 -9.87
N SER A 106 28.20 9.40 -10.88
CA SER A 106 29.00 10.64 -10.72
C SER A 106 28.15 11.82 -10.23
N ARG A 107 26.84 11.81 -10.52
CA ARG A 107 25.86 12.83 -10.11
C ARG A 107 24.93 12.36 -9.01
N PHE A 108 25.15 11.17 -8.46
CA PHE A 108 24.32 10.66 -7.39
C PHE A 108 24.44 11.54 -6.14
N PRO A 109 23.34 12.05 -5.59
CA PRO A 109 23.35 13.00 -4.47
C PRO A 109 23.56 12.29 -3.12
N ALA A 110 24.73 11.67 -2.93
CA ALA A 110 25.01 10.79 -1.79
C ALA A 110 24.85 11.47 -0.41
N ALA A 111 25.22 12.75 -0.31
CA ALA A 111 25.11 13.51 0.94
C ALA A 111 23.63 13.74 1.31
N TRP A 112 22.84 14.19 0.33
CA TRP A 112 21.39 14.36 0.51
C TRP A 112 20.71 13.03 0.82
N MET A 113 21.01 11.96 0.08
CA MET A 113 20.44 10.63 0.33
C MET A 113 20.74 10.16 1.76
N LYS A 114 21.96 10.38 2.27
CA LYS A 114 22.33 10.02 3.64
C LYS A 114 21.54 10.81 4.69
N GLU A 115 21.19 12.06 4.42
CA GLU A 115 20.46 12.94 5.32
C GLU A 115 18.98 12.63 5.34
N HIS A 116 18.39 12.34 4.18
CA HIS A 116 16.95 12.23 3.98
C HIS A 116 16.43 10.78 3.96
N LEU A 117 17.31 9.77 3.90
CA LEU A 117 16.90 8.37 3.93
C LEU A 117 16.46 7.96 5.33
N LEU A 118 15.16 7.70 5.48
CA LEU A 118 14.56 7.22 6.73
C LEU A 118 14.73 5.71 6.91
N GLY A 119 14.61 4.97 5.82
CA GLY A 119 14.74 3.52 5.85
C GLY A 119 14.63 2.85 4.48
N THR A 120 14.92 1.56 4.47
CA THR A 120 14.78 0.72 3.28
C THR A 120 14.20 -0.63 3.63
N THR A 121 13.45 -1.23 2.72
CA THR A 121 13.07 -2.64 2.85
C THR A 121 14.00 -3.53 2.03
N ALA A 122 14.16 -4.76 2.46
CA ALA A 122 14.92 -5.77 1.74
C ALA A 122 14.33 -7.16 1.95
N LEU A 123 14.37 -7.99 0.90
CA LEU A 123 14.03 -9.40 1.02
C LEU A 123 15.28 -10.17 1.46
N MET A 124 15.24 -10.72 2.65
CA MET A 124 16.36 -11.42 3.30
C MET A 124 16.03 -12.89 3.50
N LEU A 125 17.08 -13.73 3.49
CA LEU A 125 16.97 -15.13 3.90
C LEU A 125 17.17 -15.18 5.41
N ASP A 126 16.21 -15.74 6.14
CA ASP A 126 16.39 -16.04 7.56
C ASP A 126 17.36 -17.24 7.68
N PRO A 127 18.54 -17.07 8.30
CA PRO A 127 19.53 -18.12 8.38
C PRO A 127 19.11 -19.30 9.28
N LYS A 128 18.10 -19.12 10.12
CA LYS A 128 17.61 -20.16 11.03
C LYS A 128 16.57 -21.06 10.38
N THR A 129 15.69 -20.47 9.61
CA THR A 129 14.55 -21.18 9.00
C THR A 129 14.76 -21.48 7.51
N GLY A 130 15.68 -20.78 6.85
CA GLY A 130 15.87 -20.86 5.40
C GLY A 130 14.73 -20.20 4.61
N THR A 131 13.81 -19.51 5.27
CA THR A 131 12.70 -18.82 4.64
C THR A 131 13.08 -17.39 4.24
N ARG A 132 12.46 -16.90 3.16
CA ARG A 132 12.62 -15.49 2.77
C ARG A 132 11.63 -14.64 3.53
N GLN A 133 12.09 -13.50 4.02
CA GLN A 133 11.27 -12.54 4.75
C GLN A 133 11.64 -11.11 4.36
N TRP A 134 10.66 -10.24 4.32
CA TRP A 134 10.89 -8.81 4.18
C TRP A 134 11.34 -8.22 5.52
N VAL A 135 12.39 -7.42 5.48
CA VAL A 135 12.88 -6.70 6.65
C VAL A 135 12.95 -5.22 6.38
N LEU A 136 12.70 -4.43 7.40
CA LEU A 136 12.85 -2.97 7.39
C LEU A 136 14.17 -2.63 8.09
N HIS A 137 14.99 -1.85 7.42
CA HIS A 137 16.22 -1.26 7.95
C HIS A 137 16.01 0.24 8.19
N GLU A 138 16.62 0.77 9.24
CA GLU A 138 16.65 2.20 9.51
C GLU A 138 17.80 2.85 8.74
N GLY A 139 17.53 3.92 7.99
CA GLY A 139 18.51 4.60 7.15
C GLY A 139 19.13 3.68 6.11
N ALA A 140 20.42 3.94 5.80
CA ALA A 140 21.20 3.16 4.83
C ALA A 140 21.88 1.92 5.42
N ALA A 141 21.82 1.74 6.73
CA ALA A 141 22.55 0.67 7.42
C ALA A 141 21.79 -0.66 7.31
N ARG A 142 22.26 -1.55 6.45
CA ARG A 142 21.69 -2.90 6.30
C ARG A 142 21.91 -3.82 7.51
N SER A 143 22.75 -3.42 8.46
CA SER A 143 23.02 -4.18 9.67
C SER A 143 21.91 -4.05 10.73
N ASP A 144 21.17 -2.94 10.71
CA ASP A 144 20.20 -2.61 11.75
C ASP A 144 18.77 -2.83 11.23
N SER A 145 18.38 -4.11 11.16
CA SER A 145 16.99 -4.48 10.92
C SER A 145 16.17 -4.11 12.14
N ILE A 146 15.14 -3.28 11.93
CA ILE A 146 14.27 -2.79 13.00
C ILE A 146 12.92 -3.50 13.06
N ALA A 147 12.54 -4.18 11.99
CA ALA A 147 11.32 -4.98 11.93
C ALA A 147 11.38 -6.03 10.83
N THR A 148 10.63 -7.10 11.01
CA THR A 148 10.22 -8.02 9.93
C THR A 148 8.82 -7.64 9.50
N LEU A 149 8.61 -7.50 8.20
CA LEU A 149 7.32 -7.17 7.62
C LEU A 149 6.56 -8.45 7.27
N ALA A 150 5.23 -8.37 7.26
CA ALA A 150 4.39 -9.50 6.95
C ALA A 150 4.61 -9.98 5.50
N CYS A 151 4.82 -11.27 5.33
CA CYS A 151 4.77 -11.90 4.01
C CYS A 151 3.33 -12.01 3.55
N ILE A 152 3.06 -11.55 2.33
CA ILE A 152 1.77 -11.69 1.69
C ILE A 152 1.85 -12.92 0.80
N GLU A 153 0.99 -13.90 1.05
CA GLU A 153 1.01 -15.18 0.35
C GLU A 153 0.92 -14.98 -1.17
N GLY A 154 1.84 -15.62 -1.89
CA GLY A 154 1.93 -15.56 -3.35
C GLY A 154 2.50 -14.26 -3.91
N LYS A 155 2.99 -13.34 -3.06
CA LYS A 155 3.54 -12.06 -3.46
C LYS A 155 4.91 -11.79 -2.82
N GLY A 156 5.69 -10.89 -3.43
CA GLY A 156 6.92 -10.38 -2.85
C GLY A 156 8.05 -11.39 -2.69
N GLY A 157 7.97 -12.53 -3.35
CA GLY A 157 9.02 -13.55 -3.28
C GLY A 157 9.15 -14.21 -1.90
N CYS A 158 8.21 -13.99 -0.99
CA CYS A 158 8.12 -14.72 0.26
C CYS A 158 7.80 -16.19 0.00
N THR A 159 8.61 -17.08 0.50
CA THR A 159 8.31 -18.52 0.60
C THR A 159 7.95 -18.82 2.05
N GLN A 160 6.77 -19.37 2.25
CA GLN A 160 6.41 -19.98 3.52
C GLN A 160 7.10 -21.33 3.66
#